data_9b8bf93a8882a2c413b1abf4f98d2097
#
_entry.id   9b8bf93a8882a2c413b1abf4f98d2097
#
_cell.length_a   1.000
_cell.length_b   1.000
_cell.length_c   1.000
_cell.angle_alpha   90.00
_cell.angle_beta   90.00
_cell.angle_gamma   90.00
#
_symmetry.space_group_name_H-M   'P 1'
#
loop_
_entity.id
_entity.type
_entity.pdbx_description
1 polymer ?
#
loop_
_entity_poly.entity_id
_entity_poly.type
_entity_poly.pdbx_seq_one_letter_code
_entity_poly.pdbx_strand_id
1 'polypeptide(L)'
;PISRPRRYAWAMAARIALLLLLGFAAACAQRGVPPRTVERLELERYLGTWYEIASFPSWFQRNCVATQATYSRTDDGRVRVENACRDKTLSGAWNGIEGIAWPAEPGDFTRLKVQFFWPMRGDYWVLALDPDYRWALVGHPNREYLWVLSRTRAIEEPRYAEIVALAQAQGYDVTKLRRTLQPA
;
A
#
# COMPACT_ATOMS: atom_id res chain seq x y z
N PRO A 1 -11.29 -18.10 61.03
CA PRO A 1 -11.70 -17.69 59.68
C PRO A 1 -10.49 -17.59 58.78
N ILE A 2 -10.45 -18.48 57.83
CA ILE A 2 -9.27 -18.76 57.00
C ILE A 2 -9.40 -17.90 55.75
N SER A 3 -8.49 -16.97 55.55
CA SER A 3 -8.38 -16.19 54.32
C SER A 3 -7.35 -16.82 53.38
N ARG A 4 -7.82 -17.48 52.35
CA ARG A 4 -7.03 -17.72 51.12
C ARG A 4 -7.82 -17.10 49.98
N PRO A 5 -7.29 -16.11 49.28
CA PRO A 5 -6.93 -16.27 47.88
C PRO A 5 -5.90 -15.25 47.35
N ARG A 6 -4.63 -15.48 47.40
CA ARG A 6 -3.63 -14.62 46.72
C ARG A 6 -2.85 -15.35 45.58
N ARG A 7 -2.99 -16.67 45.47
CA ARG A 7 -2.18 -17.46 44.51
C ARG A 7 -2.69 -17.41 43.07
N TYR A 8 -3.97 -17.17 42.83
CA TYR A 8 -4.54 -17.16 41.49
C TYR A 8 -4.34 -15.84 40.71
N ALA A 9 -4.24 -14.72 41.41
CA ALA A 9 -4.03 -13.41 40.78
C ALA A 9 -2.66 -13.30 40.09
N TRP A 10 -1.62 -13.89 40.69
CA TRP A 10 -0.27 -13.87 40.13
C TRP A 10 -0.14 -14.77 38.89
N ALA A 11 -0.82 -15.92 38.87
CA ALA A 11 -0.80 -16.83 37.74
C ALA A 11 -1.53 -16.28 36.52
N MET A 12 -2.61 -15.52 36.70
CA MET A 12 -3.31 -14.85 35.60
C MET A 12 -2.51 -13.67 35.06
N ALA A 13 -1.93 -12.83 35.92
CA ALA A 13 -1.08 -11.72 35.50
C ALA A 13 0.17 -12.19 34.72
N ALA A 14 0.80 -13.26 35.13
CA ALA A 14 1.94 -13.84 34.41
C ALA A 14 1.56 -14.41 33.05
N ARG A 15 0.38 -15.03 32.91
CA ARG A 15 -0.10 -15.53 31.61
C ARG A 15 -0.45 -14.43 30.63
N ILE A 16 -1.06 -13.33 31.10
CA ILE A 16 -1.38 -12.15 30.28
C ILE A 16 -0.09 -11.45 29.83
N ALA A 17 0.88 -11.27 30.74
CA ALA A 17 2.19 -10.70 30.40
C ALA A 17 2.96 -11.54 29.37
N LEU A 18 2.90 -12.87 29.48
CA LEU A 18 3.55 -13.78 28.53
C LEU A 18 2.88 -13.72 27.15
N LEU A 19 1.56 -13.64 27.07
CA LEU A 19 0.83 -13.50 25.81
C LEU A 19 1.11 -12.15 25.13
N LEU A 20 1.23 -11.07 25.91
CA LEU A 20 1.60 -9.76 25.39
C LEU A 20 3.05 -9.71 24.89
N LEU A 21 3.98 -10.38 25.57
CA LEU A 21 5.37 -10.49 25.12
C LEU A 21 5.53 -11.33 23.86
N LEU A 22 4.76 -12.42 23.72
CA LEU A 22 4.76 -13.25 22.50
C LEU A 22 4.15 -12.49 21.31
N GLY A 23 3.10 -11.69 21.52
CA GLY A 23 2.52 -10.83 20.50
C GLY A 23 3.49 -9.74 20.03
N PHE A 24 4.25 -9.15 20.93
CA PHE A 24 5.25 -8.11 20.61
C PHE A 24 6.46 -8.69 19.86
N ALA A 25 6.91 -9.89 20.22
CA ALA A 25 8.01 -10.58 19.54
C ALA A 25 7.64 -10.98 18.10
N ALA A 26 6.39 -11.40 17.84
CA ALA A 26 5.92 -11.71 16.50
C ALA A 26 5.84 -10.45 15.61
N ALA A 27 5.42 -9.31 16.13
CA ALA A 27 5.37 -8.04 15.41
C ALA A 27 6.78 -7.49 15.07
N CYS A 28 7.77 -7.71 15.93
CA CYS A 28 9.17 -7.33 15.68
C CYS A 28 9.84 -8.23 14.63
N ALA A 29 9.51 -9.53 14.61
CA ALA A 29 10.11 -10.48 13.66
C ALA A 29 9.67 -10.19 12.20
N GLN A 30 8.49 -9.65 11.97
CA GLN A 30 8.01 -9.31 10.62
C GLN A 30 8.68 -8.07 10.01
N ARG A 31 9.29 -7.20 10.81
CA ARG A 31 9.98 -6.00 10.30
C ARG A 31 11.26 -6.30 9.52
N GLY A 32 11.86 -7.47 9.72
CA GLY A 32 13.08 -7.90 9.01
C GLY A 32 12.81 -8.61 7.67
N VAL A 33 11.59 -9.13 7.45
CA VAL A 33 11.24 -9.84 6.22
C VAL A 33 10.61 -8.86 5.23
N PRO A 34 11.09 -8.75 3.98
CA PRO A 34 10.47 -7.89 2.99
C PRO A 34 9.02 -8.33 2.72
N PRO A 35 8.12 -7.40 2.37
CA PRO A 35 6.76 -7.75 2.00
C PRO A 35 6.76 -8.65 0.76
N ARG A 36 5.73 -9.50 0.65
CA ARG A 36 5.55 -10.37 -0.52
C ARG A 36 4.82 -9.62 -1.61
N THR A 37 5.19 -9.85 -2.85
CA THR A 37 4.44 -9.41 -4.03
C THR A 37 3.49 -10.51 -4.51
N VAL A 38 2.56 -10.15 -5.39
CA VAL A 38 1.83 -11.14 -6.17
C VAL A 38 2.81 -12.04 -6.94
N GLU A 39 2.42 -13.28 -7.22
CA GLU A 39 3.30 -14.23 -7.91
C GLU A 39 3.52 -13.85 -9.38
N ARG A 40 2.51 -13.26 -10.02
CA ARG A 40 2.54 -12.87 -11.43
C ARG A 40 1.69 -11.63 -11.66
N LEU A 41 2.15 -10.79 -12.60
CA LEU A 41 1.40 -9.64 -13.11
C LEU A 41 1.47 -9.63 -14.65
N GLU A 42 0.30 -9.64 -15.29
CA GLU A 42 0.16 -9.45 -16.73
C GLU A 42 0.11 -7.94 -17.01
N LEU A 43 1.21 -7.39 -17.53
CA LEU A 43 1.36 -5.95 -17.68
C LEU A 43 0.21 -5.35 -18.48
N GLU A 44 -0.19 -5.95 -19.60
CA GLU A 44 -1.25 -5.40 -20.47
C GLU A 44 -2.59 -5.20 -19.75
N ARG A 45 -2.91 -6.08 -18.80
CA ARG A 45 -4.11 -5.95 -17.95
C ARG A 45 -3.93 -4.88 -16.86
N TYR A 46 -2.69 -4.60 -16.47
CA TYR A 46 -2.37 -3.61 -15.44
C TYR A 46 -2.29 -2.18 -16.00
N LEU A 47 -2.03 -2.00 -17.30
CA LEU A 47 -1.99 -0.70 -17.96
C LEU A 47 -3.34 0.05 -17.86
N GLY A 48 -3.31 1.33 -18.20
CA GLY A 48 -4.46 2.25 -18.13
C GLY A 48 -4.56 2.96 -16.80
N THR A 49 -5.73 3.52 -16.50
CA THR A 49 -5.93 4.41 -15.36
C THR A 49 -6.33 3.65 -14.10
N TRP A 50 -5.74 4.08 -12.98
CA TRP A 50 -6.02 3.66 -11.62
C TRP A 50 -6.30 4.89 -10.75
N TYR A 51 -7.35 4.84 -9.95
CA TYR A 51 -7.70 5.88 -8.98
C TYR A 51 -7.15 5.50 -7.61
N GLU A 52 -6.52 6.45 -6.93
CA GLU A 52 -6.07 6.27 -5.56
C GLU A 52 -7.28 6.33 -4.61
N ILE A 53 -7.54 5.26 -3.89
CA ILE A 53 -8.62 5.16 -2.89
C ILE A 53 -8.12 5.58 -1.52
N ALA A 54 -6.88 5.20 -1.20
CA ALA A 54 -6.20 5.59 0.03
C ALA A 54 -4.69 5.48 -0.14
N SER A 55 -3.94 6.26 0.62
CA SER A 55 -2.48 6.17 0.65
C SER A 55 -1.91 6.54 2.01
N PHE A 56 -0.65 6.23 2.23
CA PHE A 56 0.12 6.83 3.32
C PHE A 56 0.44 8.28 2.98
N PRO A 57 0.37 9.21 3.95
CA PRO A 57 0.75 10.60 3.75
C PRO A 57 2.19 10.70 3.21
N SER A 58 2.36 11.43 2.13
CA SER A 58 3.67 11.73 1.54
C SER A 58 3.84 13.23 1.34
N TRP A 59 5.06 13.73 1.46
CA TRP A 59 5.35 15.15 1.34
C TRP A 59 5.01 15.70 -0.07
N PHE A 60 5.14 14.85 -1.10
CA PHE A 60 4.90 15.21 -2.50
C PHE A 60 3.42 15.15 -2.91
N GLN A 61 2.53 14.54 -2.09
CA GLN A 61 1.09 14.44 -2.35
C GLN A 61 0.22 15.17 -1.32
N ARG A 62 0.81 15.96 -0.41
CA ARG A 62 0.09 16.54 0.75
C ARG A 62 -1.13 17.38 0.39
N ASN A 63 -1.17 17.96 -0.81
CA ASN A 63 -2.26 18.79 -1.30
C ASN A 63 -3.09 18.09 -2.39
N CYS A 64 -2.85 16.81 -2.67
CA CYS A 64 -3.52 16.09 -3.74
C CYS A 64 -4.87 15.53 -3.30
N VAL A 65 -5.88 15.77 -4.11
CA VAL A 65 -7.18 15.07 -4.12
C VAL A 65 -7.49 14.62 -5.55
N ALA A 66 -8.46 13.76 -5.74
CA ALA A 66 -8.78 13.15 -7.04
C ALA A 66 -7.53 12.53 -7.71
N THR A 67 -6.65 11.95 -6.91
CA THR A 67 -5.39 11.39 -7.39
C THR A 67 -5.63 10.17 -8.27
N GLN A 68 -4.93 10.12 -9.39
CA GLN A 68 -4.94 9.00 -10.32
C GLN A 68 -3.55 8.76 -10.91
N ALA A 69 -3.30 7.52 -11.33
CA ALA A 69 -2.11 7.12 -12.06
C ALA A 69 -2.54 6.46 -13.37
N THR A 70 -1.90 6.83 -14.48
CA THR A 70 -2.10 6.18 -15.77
C THR A 70 -0.80 5.53 -16.21
N TYR A 71 -0.86 4.24 -16.52
CA TYR A 71 0.26 3.45 -16.98
C TYR A 71 0.11 3.13 -18.46
N SER A 72 1.16 3.34 -19.23
CA SER A 72 1.22 2.96 -20.65
C SER A 72 2.56 2.34 -20.99
N ARG A 73 2.58 1.43 -21.97
CA ARG A 73 3.83 0.82 -22.43
C ARG A 73 4.59 1.82 -23.30
N THR A 74 5.90 1.88 -23.11
CA THR A 74 6.81 2.60 -24.01
C THR A 74 7.35 1.66 -25.10
N ASP A 75 7.85 2.21 -26.22
CA ASP A 75 8.39 1.43 -27.35
C ASP A 75 9.59 0.55 -26.94
N ASP A 76 10.33 0.95 -25.92
CA ASP A 76 11.46 0.19 -25.37
C ASP A 76 11.06 -0.84 -24.31
N GLY A 77 9.75 -1.07 -24.13
CA GLY A 77 9.21 -2.10 -23.23
C GLY A 77 9.11 -1.71 -21.76
N ARG A 78 9.44 -0.46 -21.41
CA ARG A 78 9.23 0.11 -20.07
C ARG A 78 7.79 0.56 -19.89
N VAL A 79 7.48 1.14 -18.73
CA VAL A 79 6.15 1.67 -18.38
C VAL A 79 6.26 3.16 -18.14
N ARG A 80 5.54 3.95 -18.94
CA ARG A 80 5.31 5.37 -18.63
C ARG A 80 4.30 5.46 -17.49
N VAL A 81 4.57 6.31 -16.53
CA VAL A 81 3.74 6.56 -15.34
C VAL A 81 3.34 8.03 -15.34
N GLU A 82 2.07 8.30 -15.52
CA GLU A 82 1.51 9.65 -15.46
C GLU A 82 0.66 9.75 -14.20
N ASN A 83 1.17 10.43 -13.16
CA ASN A 83 0.41 10.73 -11.96
C ASN A 83 -0.22 12.10 -12.07
N ALA A 84 -1.50 12.20 -11.75
CA ALA A 84 -2.23 13.45 -11.76
C ALA A 84 -3.12 13.58 -10.53
N CYS A 85 -3.31 14.80 -10.04
CA CYS A 85 -4.24 15.10 -8.96
C CYS A 85 -4.77 16.53 -9.06
N ARG A 86 -5.85 16.81 -8.34
CA ARG A 86 -6.34 18.19 -8.13
C ARG A 86 -5.67 18.80 -6.91
N ASP A 87 -5.33 20.11 -6.97
CA ASP A 87 -4.75 20.83 -5.84
C ASP A 87 -5.83 21.16 -4.80
N LYS A 88 -5.69 20.63 -3.61
CA LYS A 88 -6.48 20.85 -2.38
C LYS A 88 -7.96 20.53 -2.45
N THR A 89 -8.64 20.80 -3.57
CA THR A 89 -10.09 20.62 -3.74
C THR A 89 -10.43 19.93 -5.05
N LEU A 90 -11.62 19.33 -5.15
CA LEU A 90 -12.09 18.68 -6.39
C LEU A 90 -12.25 19.66 -7.56
N SER A 91 -12.39 20.95 -7.30
CA SER A 91 -12.41 22.03 -8.32
C SER A 91 -11.04 22.69 -8.52
N GLY A 92 -10.03 22.28 -7.77
CA GLY A 92 -8.66 22.81 -7.88
C GLY A 92 -8.01 22.52 -9.24
N ALA A 93 -6.92 23.20 -9.53
CA ALA A 93 -6.18 22.98 -10.77
C ALA A 93 -5.63 21.54 -10.83
N TRP A 94 -5.55 20.98 -12.03
CA TRP A 94 -4.84 19.72 -12.26
C TRP A 94 -3.34 19.97 -12.19
N ASN A 95 -2.67 19.11 -11.42
CA ASN A 95 -1.23 18.99 -11.38
C ASN A 95 -0.86 17.57 -11.80
N GLY A 96 0.22 17.42 -12.53
CA GLY A 96 0.67 16.13 -13.01
C GLY A 96 2.18 16.02 -13.03
N ILE A 97 2.65 14.79 -13.00
CA ILE A 97 4.06 14.43 -13.16
C ILE A 97 4.17 13.14 -13.96
N GLU A 98 5.11 13.13 -14.89
CA GLU A 98 5.44 11.94 -15.67
C GLU A 98 6.74 11.31 -15.19
N GLY A 99 6.78 9.99 -15.18
CA GLY A 99 7.95 9.20 -14.84
C GLY A 99 8.02 7.94 -15.68
N ILE A 100 9.09 7.19 -15.49
CA ILE A 100 9.31 5.89 -16.13
C ILE A 100 9.50 4.83 -15.07
N ALA A 101 8.84 3.69 -15.26
CA ALA A 101 9.05 2.49 -14.45
C ALA A 101 9.56 1.34 -15.32
N TRP A 102 10.34 0.46 -14.70
CA TRP A 102 10.88 -0.73 -15.32
C TRP A 102 10.97 -1.85 -14.29
N PRO A 103 10.92 -3.13 -14.70
CA PRO A 103 11.03 -4.25 -13.79
C PRO A 103 12.40 -4.26 -13.10
N ALA A 104 12.40 -4.55 -11.79
CA ALA A 104 13.63 -4.71 -11.02
C ALA A 104 14.45 -5.91 -11.52
N GLU A 105 13.76 -6.97 -11.93
CA GLU A 105 14.31 -8.15 -12.60
C GLU A 105 13.66 -8.31 -13.96
N PRO A 106 14.37 -8.68 -15.01
CA PRO A 106 13.83 -8.81 -16.36
C PRO A 106 12.55 -9.67 -16.40
N GLY A 107 11.44 -9.08 -16.90
CA GLY A 107 10.16 -9.77 -17.05
C GLY A 107 9.29 -9.83 -15.79
N ASP A 108 9.78 -9.41 -14.62
CA ASP A 108 9.00 -9.37 -13.37
C ASP A 108 8.37 -7.99 -13.14
N PHE A 109 7.15 -7.80 -13.62
CA PHE A 109 6.38 -6.57 -13.41
C PHE A 109 5.70 -6.49 -12.03
N THR A 110 5.89 -7.46 -11.15
CA THR A 110 5.39 -7.40 -9.76
C THR A 110 6.23 -6.47 -8.89
N ARG A 111 7.49 -6.22 -9.30
CA ARG A 111 8.45 -5.34 -8.62
C ARG A 111 9.07 -4.40 -9.63
N LEU A 112 8.67 -3.14 -9.56
CA LEU A 112 9.19 -2.10 -10.46
C LEU A 112 10.09 -1.14 -9.70
N LYS A 113 11.04 -0.56 -10.43
CA LYS A 113 11.71 0.69 -10.11
C LYS A 113 10.97 1.81 -10.84
N VAL A 114 10.68 2.90 -10.16
CA VAL A 114 10.03 4.08 -10.73
C VAL A 114 10.91 5.30 -10.54
N GLN A 115 10.99 6.14 -11.57
CA GLN A 115 11.77 7.38 -11.55
C GLN A 115 10.97 8.52 -12.13
N PHE A 116 10.74 9.55 -11.34
CA PHE A 116 10.15 10.83 -11.77
C PHE A 116 11.23 11.90 -11.97
N PHE A 117 12.29 11.88 -11.17
CA PHE A 117 13.40 12.83 -11.25
C PHE A 117 14.73 12.08 -11.16
N TRP A 118 15.64 12.36 -12.06
CA TRP A 118 17.01 11.86 -11.99
C TRP A 118 17.79 12.54 -10.86
N PRO A 119 18.58 11.84 -10.04
CA PRO A 119 18.84 10.38 -10.06
C PRO A 119 17.93 9.55 -9.12
N MET A 120 16.89 10.12 -8.53
CA MET A 120 16.05 9.49 -7.52
C MET A 120 15.20 8.38 -8.11
N ARG A 121 15.21 7.21 -7.46
CA ARG A 121 14.41 6.04 -7.83
C ARG A 121 13.64 5.54 -6.62
N GLY A 122 12.41 5.12 -6.83
CA GLY A 122 11.58 4.47 -5.83
C GLY A 122 11.29 3.01 -6.18
N ASP A 123 10.95 2.24 -5.17
CA ASP A 123 10.42 0.89 -5.34
C ASP A 123 8.89 0.94 -5.40
N TYR A 124 8.33 0.19 -6.35
CA TYR A 124 6.90 0.03 -6.57
C TYR A 124 6.60 -1.46 -6.64
N TRP A 125 6.11 -2.03 -5.53
CA TRP A 125 5.84 -3.45 -5.41
C TRP A 125 4.34 -3.69 -5.35
N VAL A 126 3.82 -4.55 -6.24
CA VAL A 126 2.41 -4.96 -6.23
C VAL A 126 2.24 -6.08 -5.21
N LEU A 127 1.69 -5.74 -4.05
CA LEU A 127 1.58 -6.61 -2.87
C LEU A 127 0.38 -7.53 -2.93
N ALA A 128 -0.72 -7.03 -3.50
CA ALA A 128 -1.93 -7.79 -3.78
C ALA A 128 -2.65 -7.19 -4.97
N LEU A 129 -3.38 -8.02 -5.71
CA LEU A 129 -4.07 -7.64 -6.94
C LEU A 129 -5.34 -8.45 -7.05
N ASP A 130 -6.44 -7.80 -7.42
CA ASP A 130 -7.69 -8.48 -7.77
C ASP A 130 -7.49 -9.40 -9.00
N PRO A 131 -8.00 -10.62 -9.02
CA PRO A 131 -7.86 -11.52 -10.17
C PRO A 131 -8.38 -10.91 -11.49
N ASP A 132 -9.39 -10.04 -11.40
CA ASP A 132 -9.94 -9.29 -12.53
C ASP A 132 -9.30 -7.91 -12.72
N TYR A 133 -8.23 -7.58 -11.96
CA TYR A 133 -7.52 -6.31 -12.03
C TYR A 133 -8.39 -5.08 -11.70
N ARG A 134 -9.39 -5.24 -10.82
CA ARG A 134 -10.27 -4.14 -10.40
C ARG A 134 -9.66 -3.26 -9.31
N TRP A 135 -8.81 -3.84 -8.45
CA TRP A 135 -8.06 -3.12 -7.41
C TRP A 135 -6.65 -3.68 -7.26
N ALA A 136 -5.75 -2.85 -6.73
CA ALA A 136 -4.38 -3.22 -6.41
C ALA A 136 -3.94 -2.61 -5.08
N LEU A 137 -3.15 -3.36 -4.32
CA LEU A 137 -2.41 -2.88 -3.16
C LEU A 137 -0.95 -2.76 -3.56
N VAL A 138 -0.40 -1.57 -3.45
CA VAL A 138 0.97 -1.25 -3.87
C VAL A 138 1.73 -0.67 -2.69
N GLY A 139 2.98 -1.05 -2.52
CA GLY A 139 3.79 -0.54 -1.43
C GLY A 139 5.29 -0.51 -1.72
N HIS A 140 6.01 0.17 -0.85
CA HIS A 140 7.47 0.18 -0.83
C HIS A 140 7.99 -0.90 0.15
N PRO A 141 9.08 -1.62 -0.17
CA PRO A 141 9.60 -2.70 0.69
C PRO A 141 10.00 -2.28 2.11
N ASN A 142 10.34 -1.00 2.32
CA ASN A 142 10.61 -0.46 3.67
C ASN A 142 9.34 -0.11 4.47
N ARG A 143 8.14 -0.26 3.86
CA ARG A 143 6.82 0.03 4.44
C ARG A 143 6.55 1.51 4.77
N GLU A 144 7.30 2.44 4.17
CA GLU A 144 7.08 3.89 4.34
C GLU A 144 6.00 4.43 3.40
N TYR A 145 5.70 3.73 2.30
CA TYR A 145 4.69 4.11 1.32
C TYR A 145 3.75 2.95 1.06
N LEU A 146 2.46 3.28 0.94
CA LEU A 146 1.39 2.33 0.63
C LEU A 146 0.28 3.05 -0.13
N TRP A 147 -0.27 2.38 -1.16
CA TRP A 147 -1.40 2.87 -1.95
C TRP A 147 -2.42 1.76 -2.14
N VAL A 148 -3.68 2.10 -1.97
CA VAL A 148 -4.83 1.30 -2.41
C VAL A 148 -5.35 1.94 -3.69
N LEU A 149 -5.26 1.21 -4.78
CA LEU A 149 -5.66 1.65 -6.12
C LEU A 149 -6.91 0.90 -6.57
N SER A 150 -7.76 1.55 -7.39
CA SER A 150 -8.95 0.93 -7.97
C SER A 150 -9.17 1.41 -9.41
N ARG A 151 -9.84 0.59 -10.22
CA ARG A 151 -10.32 1.00 -11.56
C ARG A 151 -11.51 1.94 -11.49
N THR A 152 -12.17 2.03 -10.35
CA THR A 152 -13.27 2.95 -10.07
C THR A 152 -12.87 3.95 -8.98
N ARG A 153 -13.50 5.12 -8.96
CA ARG A 153 -13.23 6.18 -7.97
C ARG A 153 -13.71 5.84 -6.56
N ALA A 154 -14.47 4.78 -6.42
CA ALA A 154 -14.95 4.27 -5.14
C ALA A 154 -14.70 2.76 -5.05
N ILE A 155 -14.65 2.24 -3.84
CA ILE A 155 -14.57 0.82 -3.52
C ILE A 155 -15.49 0.54 -2.35
N GLU A 156 -16.17 -0.60 -2.38
CA GLU A 156 -17.06 -1.04 -1.31
C GLU A 156 -16.30 -1.22 0.01
N GLU A 157 -16.87 -0.77 1.12
CA GLU A 157 -16.22 -0.80 2.44
C GLU A 157 -15.76 -2.21 2.86
N PRO A 158 -16.53 -3.30 2.65
CA PRO A 158 -16.05 -4.65 2.95
C PRO A 158 -14.77 -5.00 2.16
N ARG A 159 -14.73 -4.66 0.87
CA ARG A 159 -13.53 -4.89 0.03
C ARG A 159 -12.35 -4.05 0.48
N TYR A 160 -12.59 -2.80 0.82
CA TYR A 160 -11.53 -1.95 1.36
C TYR A 160 -10.95 -2.53 2.65
N ALA A 161 -11.80 -2.99 3.57
CA ALA A 161 -11.35 -3.60 4.82
C ALA A 161 -10.49 -4.86 4.57
N GLU A 162 -10.86 -5.71 3.59
CA GLU A 162 -10.04 -6.86 3.20
C GLU A 162 -8.65 -6.43 2.69
N ILE A 163 -8.58 -5.41 1.84
CA ILE A 163 -7.30 -4.89 1.31
C ILE A 163 -6.43 -4.33 2.44
N VAL A 164 -7.03 -3.61 3.38
CA VAL A 164 -6.32 -3.09 4.57
C VAL A 164 -5.78 -4.24 5.43
N ALA A 165 -6.55 -5.30 5.63
CA ALA A 165 -6.11 -6.49 6.36
C ALA A 165 -4.90 -7.18 5.67
N LEU A 166 -4.89 -7.26 4.33
CA LEU A 166 -3.73 -7.76 3.57
C LEU A 166 -2.48 -6.90 3.79
N ALA A 167 -2.62 -5.57 3.82
CA ALA A 167 -1.51 -4.66 4.11
C ALA A 167 -0.98 -4.87 5.54
N GLN A 168 -1.88 -4.97 6.52
CA GLN A 168 -1.54 -5.20 7.92
C GLN A 168 -0.82 -6.53 8.11
N ALA A 169 -1.28 -7.60 7.46
CA ALA A 169 -0.65 -8.93 7.49
C ALA A 169 0.79 -8.91 6.96
N GLN A 170 1.14 -7.95 6.09
CA GLN A 170 2.49 -7.75 5.57
C GLN A 170 3.32 -6.72 6.38
N GLY A 171 2.80 -6.29 7.54
CA GLY A 171 3.51 -5.44 8.50
C GLY A 171 3.48 -3.93 8.19
N TYR A 172 2.57 -3.48 7.31
CA TYR A 172 2.33 -2.05 7.12
C TYR A 172 1.52 -1.47 8.29
N ASP A 173 1.89 -0.29 8.75
CA ASP A 173 1.15 0.45 9.78
C ASP A 173 -0.09 1.11 9.17
N VAL A 174 -1.16 0.33 9.07
CA VAL A 174 -2.41 0.75 8.42
C VAL A 174 -3.12 1.91 9.12
N THR A 175 -2.72 2.28 10.34
CA THR A 175 -3.25 3.47 11.04
C THR A 175 -2.87 4.77 10.33
N LYS A 176 -1.84 4.72 9.48
CA LYS A 176 -1.38 5.84 8.63
C LYS A 176 -2.22 6.04 7.38
N LEU A 177 -3.01 5.04 6.95
CA LEU A 177 -3.82 5.18 5.72
C LEU A 177 -4.79 6.35 5.83
N ARG A 178 -4.83 7.16 4.78
CA ARG A 178 -5.78 8.26 4.60
C ARG A 178 -6.55 8.02 3.31
N ARG A 179 -7.88 8.13 3.41
CA ARG A 179 -8.75 8.08 2.24
C ARG A 179 -8.49 9.29 1.34
N THR A 180 -8.33 9.02 0.07
CA THR A 180 -8.20 10.07 -0.96
C THR A 180 -9.59 10.51 -1.39
N LEU A 181 -9.85 11.82 -1.33
CA LEU A 181 -11.10 12.37 -1.82
C LEU A 181 -11.16 12.22 -3.33
N GLN A 182 -12.19 11.51 -3.83
CA GLN A 182 -12.47 11.31 -5.25
C GLN A 182 -13.80 11.98 -5.61
N PRO A 183 -13.97 12.47 -6.84
CA PRO A 183 -15.28 12.95 -7.32
C PRO A 183 -16.24 11.75 -7.45
N ALA A 184 -17.53 12.03 -7.20
CA ALA A 184 -18.61 11.05 -7.36
C ALA A 184 -18.75 10.59 -8.82
#